data_f4515e79c7deb815e3c114ebdcf87167
#
_entry.id   f4515e79c7deb815e3c114ebdcf87167
#
_cell.length_a   1.000
_cell.length_b   1.000
_cell.length_c   1.000
_cell.angle_alpha   90.00
_cell.angle_beta   90.00
_cell.angle_gamma   90.00
#
_symmetry.space_group_name_H-M   'P 1'
#
loop_
_entity.id
_entity.type
_entity.pdbx_description
1 polymer ?
#
loop_
_entity_poly.entity_id
_entity_poly.type
_entity_poly.pdbx_seq_one_letter_code
_entity_poly.pdbx_strand_id
1 'polypeptide(L)'
;MADPKIPIPRESLAAFCRRNHIRRLALFGSVLREDFTPESDVDVLVEFQPGHVPGLNFVSMERELSGLLQGRRVDLVTPKFLNVRIREQILREAEPLYVAA
;
A
#
# COMPACT_ATOMS: atom_id res chain seq x y z
N MET A 1 7.07 14.90 -8.43
CA MET A 1 6.74 13.83 -7.47
C MET A 1 5.56 14.28 -6.62
N ALA A 2 4.49 13.48 -6.59
CA ALA A 2 3.32 13.85 -5.80
C ALA A 2 3.57 13.51 -4.32
N ASP A 3 3.29 14.44 -3.43
CA ASP A 3 3.38 14.17 -2.00
C ASP A 3 2.12 13.44 -1.54
N PRO A 4 2.26 12.42 -0.66
CA PRO A 4 1.10 11.77 -0.09
C PRO A 4 0.25 12.78 0.68
N LYS A 5 -1.06 12.62 0.59
CA LYS A 5 -2.00 13.49 1.30
C LYS A 5 -2.12 13.17 2.79
N ILE A 6 -1.36 12.18 3.26
CA ILE A 6 -1.41 11.69 4.64
C ILE A 6 0.01 11.56 5.19
N PRO A 7 0.18 11.70 6.52
CA PRO A 7 1.50 11.47 7.15
C PRO A 7 1.93 10.02 6.98
N ILE A 8 3.21 9.83 6.68
CA ILE A 8 3.77 8.50 6.47
C ILE A 8 4.81 8.21 7.54
N PRO A 9 4.54 7.27 8.48
CA PRO A 9 5.51 6.88 9.51
C PRO A 9 6.54 5.91 8.90
N ARG A 10 7.55 6.46 8.25
CA ARG A 10 8.50 5.70 7.43
C ARG A 10 9.18 4.55 8.16
N GLU A 11 9.65 4.77 9.40
CA GLU A 11 10.33 3.73 10.15
C GLU A 11 9.39 2.61 10.56
N SER A 12 8.21 2.95 11.08
CA SER A 12 7.20 1.96 11.47
C SER A 12 6.73 1.17 10.26
N LEU A 13 6.58 1.85 9.13
CA LEU A 13 6.14 1.23 7.90
C LEU A 13 7.18 0.24 7.37
N ALA A 14 8.46 0.61 7.43
CA ALA A 14 9.55 -0.27 7.01
C ALA A 14 9.62 -1.51 7.90
N ALA A 15 9.44 -1.35 9.20
CA ALA A 15 9.41 -2.49 10.14
C ALA A 15 8.24 -3.42 9.83
N PHE A 16 7.07 -2.86 9.56
CA PHE A 16 5.89 -3.61 9.15
C PHE A 16 6.17 -4.43 7.88
N CYS A 17 6.79 -3.81 6.88
CA CYS A 17 7.10 -4.46 5.62
C CYS A 17 8.10 -5.61 5.80
N ARG A 18 9.16 -5.38 6.58
CA ARG A 18 10.16 -6.43 6.85
C ARG A 18 9.54 -7.62 7.58
N ARG A 19 8.69 -7.34 8.56
CA ARG A 19 8.04 -8.38 9.37
C ARG A 19 7.10 -9.25 8.54
N ASN A 20 6.49 -8.68 7.52
CA ASN A 20 5.51 -9.35 6.68
C ASN A 20 6.08 -9.79 5.32
N HIS A 21 7.40 -9.74 5.15
CA HIS A 21 8.08 -10.17 3.92
C HIS A 21 7.58 -9.42 2.69
N ILE A 22 7.29 -8.13 2.85
CA ILE A 22 6.86 -7.28 1.75
C ILE A 22 8.07 -6.77 1.00
N ARG A 23 8.06 -6.94 -0.31
CA ARG A 23 9.12 -6.44 -1.18
C ARG A 23 8.90 -4.99 -1.55
N ARG A 24 7.64 -4.61 -1.81
CA ARG A 24 7.29 -3.26 -2.21
C ARG A 24 5.91 -2.88 -1.67
N LEU A 25 5.80 -1.66 -1.18
CA LEU A 25 4.54 -1.08 -0.73
C LEU A 25 4.41 0.29 -1.35
N ALA A 26 3.28 0.58 -1.99
CA ALA A 26 3.10 1.85 -2.70
C ALA A 26 1.66 2.35 -2.60
N LEU A 27 1.50 3.66 -2.62
CA LEU A 27 0.19 4.30 -2.67
C LEU A 27 -0.27 4.45 -4.11
N PHE A 28 -1.55 4.28 -4.35
CA PHE A 28 -2.13 4.56 -5.67
C PHE A 28 -3.56 5.06 -5.51
N GLY A 29 -4.17 5.47 -6.61
CA GLY A 29 -5.58 5.87 -6.62
C GLY A 29 -5.82 7.24 -6.02
N SER A 30 -6.92 7.38 -5.30
CA SER A 30 -7.44 8.69 -4.87
C SER A 30 -6.48 9.46 -3.96
N VAL A 31 -5.67 8.78 -3.17
CA VAL A 31 -4.73 9.45 -2.26
C VAL A 31 -3.69 10.29 -3.02
N LEU A 32 -3.49 10.00 -4.29
CA LEU A 32 -2.57 10.75 -5.15
C LEU A 32 -3.28 11.85 -5.95
N ARG A 33 -4.59 11.99 -5.80
CA ARG A 33 -5.40 12.95 -6.56
C ARG A 33 -5.93 14.06 -5.65
N GLU A 34 -6.33 15.16 -6.28
CA GLU A 34 -6.83 16.33 -5.55
C GLU A 34 -8.19 16.11 -4.90
N ASP A 35 -8.95 15.12 -5.37
CA ASP A 35 -10.28 14.82 -4.83
C ASP A 35 -10.24 13.91 -3.60
N PHE A 36 -9.06 13.61 -3.07
CA PHE A 36 -8.92 12.81 -1.86
C PHE A 36 -9.47 13.56 -0.65
N THR A 37 -10.33 12.90 0.13
CA THR A 37 -10.96 13.47 1.32
C THR A 37 -10.66 12.61 2.55
N PRO A 38 -10.94 13.11 3.78
CA PRO A 38 -10.75 12.28 4.98
C PRO A 38 -11.57 10.99 4.99
N GLU A 39 -12.66 10.93 4.22
CA GLU A 39 -13.50 9.74 4.11
C GLU A 39 -13.05 8.78 3.01
N SER A 40 -12.12 9.19 2.17
CA SER A 40 -11.62 8.35 1.08
C SER A 40 -10.78 7.20 1.61
N ASP A 41 -10.93 6.02 1.00
CA ASP A 41 -10.09 4.88 1.30
C ASP A 41 -8.67 5.13 0.77
N VAL A 42 -7.68 4.59 1.45
CA VAL A 42 -6.30 4.65 1.01
C VAL A 42 -6.00 3.37 0.23
N ASP A 43 -5.77 3.50 -1.06
CA ASP A 43 -5.44 2.36 -1.92
C ASP A 43 -3.95 2.08 -1.83
N VAL A 44 -3.59 0.87 -1.42
CA VAL A 44 -2.20 0.47 -1.22
C VAL A 44 -1.89 -0.78 -2.03
N LEU A 45 -0.86 -0.67 -2.85
CA LEU A 45 -0.36 -1.79 -3.64
C LEU A 45 0.74 -2.49 -2.85
N VAL A 46 0.62 -3.82 -2.70
CA VAL A 46 1.61 -4.60 -1.96
C VAL A 46 2.15 -5.73 -2.83
N GLU A 47 3.48 -5.89 -2.85
CA GLU A 47 4.16 -6.99 -3.50
C GLU A 47 5.00 -7.71 -2.46
N PHE A 48 4.88 -9.04 -2.41
CA PHE A 48 5.58 -9.85 -1.42
C PHE A 48 6.86 -10.43 -1.98
N GLN A 49 7.79 -10.79 -1.08
CA GLN A 49 8.98 -11.52 -1.44
C GLN A 49 8.59 -12.88 -2.04
N PRO A 50 9.36 -13.43 -2.97
CA PRO A 50 9.05 -14.73 -3.54
C PRO A 50 8.88 -15.80 -2.47
N GLY A 51 7.82 -16.60 -2.58
CA GLY A 51 7.54 -17.64 -1.61
C GLY A 51 6.80 -17.19 -0.36
N HIS A 52 6.52 -15.89 -0.22
CA HIS A 52 5.83 -15.35 0.97
C HIS A 52 4.47 -14.81 0.59
N VAL A 53 3.47 -15.68 0.57
CA VAL A 53 2.08 -15.30 0.32
C VAL A 53 1.33 -15.31 1.65
N PRO A 54 0.71 -14.20 2.07
CA PRO A 54 0.19 -14.07 3.44
C PRO A 54 -1.03 -14.93 3.76
N GLY A 55 -1.79 -15.35 2.78
CA GLY A 55 -2.99 -16.15 3.05
C GLY A 55 -3.98 -15.42 3.94
N LEU A 56 -4.38 -16.05 5.04
CA LEU A 56 -5.37 -15.50 5.97
C LEU A 56 -4.88 -14.28 6.74
N ASN A 57 -3.57 -14.04 6.76
CA ASN A 57 -3.01 -12.88 7.47
C ASN A 57 -3.23 -11.55 6.73
N PHE A 58 -3.77 -11.60 5.52
CA PHE A 58 -3.95 -10.41 4.70
C PHE A 58 -4.85 -9.37 5.38
N VAL A 59 -5.92 -9.82 6.02
CA VAL A 59 -6.83 -8.92 6.73
C VAL A 59 -6.13 -8.27 7.93
N SER A 60 -5.32 -9.05 8.66
CA SER A 60 -4.54 -8.52 9.78
C SER A 60 -3.54 -7.46 9.33
N MET A 61 -2.89 -7.68 8.19
CA MET A 61 -1.98 -6.70 7.60
C MET A 61 -2.69 -5.39 7.27
N GLU A 62 -3.89 -5.50 6.70
CA GLU A 62 -4.70 -4.35 6.35
C GLU A 62 -5.05 -3.51 7.58
N ARG A 63 -5.43 -4.18 8.67
CA ARG A 63 -5.74 -3.53 9.93
C ARG A 63 -4.52 -2.85 10.55
N GLU A 64 -3.39 -3.53 10.55
CA GLU A 64 -2.15 -2.97 11.10
C GLU A 64 -1.72 -1.75 10.29
N LEU A 65 -1.77 -1.86 8.98
CA LEU A 65 -1.43 -0.75 8.09
C LEU A 65 -2.36 0.44 8.30
N SER A 66 -3.66 0.18 8.48
CA SER A 66 -4.63 1.22 8.79
C SER A 66 -4.23 1.98 10.05
N GLY A 67 -3.81 1.26 11.10
CA GLY A 67 -3.34 1.88 12.33
C GLY A 67 -2.11 2.76 12.12
N LEU A 68 -1.19 2.33 11.25
CA LEU A 68 0.00 3.11 10.92
C LEU A 68 -0.34 4.36 10.11
N LEU A 69 -1.47 4.37 9.41
CA LEU A 69 -1.95 5.49 8.60
C LEU A 69 -3.08 6.24 9.30
N GLN A 70 -3.00 6.36 10.63
CA GLN A 70 -3.90 7.15 11.45
C GLN A 70 -5.36 6.68 11.46
N GLY A 71 -5.54 5.36 11.35
CA GLY A 71 -6.88 4.76 11.44
C GLY A 71 -7.70 4.88 10.17
N ARG A 72 -7.12 5.35 9.06
CA ARG A 72 -7.81 5.45 7.79
C ARG A 72 -8.10 4.06 7.24
N ARG A 73 -9.20 3.92 6.54
CA ARG A 73 -9.50 2.66 5.86
C ARG A 73 -8.49 2.44 4.73
N VAL A 74 -7.91 1.26 4.73
CA VAL A 74 -6.91 0.85 3.76
C VAL A 74 -7.49 -0.25 2.88
N ASP A 75 -7.36 -0.10 1.58
CA ASP A 75 -7.69 -1.13 0.61
C ASP A 75 -6.36 -1.70 0.08
N LEU A 76 -5.99 -2.88 0.58
CA LEU A 76 -4.71 -3.50 0.26
C LEU A 76 -4.89 -4.44 -0.92
N VAL A 77 -4.12 -4.20 -1.98
CA VAL A 77 -4.28 -4.92 -3.25
C VAL A 77 -2.94 -5.43 -3.74
N THR A 78 -2.91 -6.67 -4.23
CA THR A 78 -1.72 -7.19 -4.93
C THR A 78 -1.90 -7.01 -6.43
N PRO A 79 -0.79 -6.90 -7.20
CA PRO A 79 -0.91 -6.74 -8.66
C PRO A 79 -1.70 -7.85 -9.34
N LYS A 80 -1.70 -9.06 -8.77
CA LYS A 80 -2.42 -10.20 -9.35
C LYS A 80 -3.93 -9.98 -9.42
N PHE A 81 -4.48 -9.17 -8.51
CA PHE A 81 -5.92 -8.93 -8.48
C PHE A 81 -6.35 -7.76 -9.35
N LEU A 82 -5.39 -7.08 -9.96
CA LEU A 82 -5.69 -5.97 -10.86
C LEU A 82 -5.88 -6.46 -12.29
N ASN A 83 -6.83 -5.84 -12.99
CA ASN A 83 -6.97 -6.06 -14.43
C ASN A 83 -5.66 -5.68 -15.12
N VAL A 84 -5.25 -6.47 -16.13
CA VAL A 84 -3.98 -6.27 -16.81
C VAL A 84 -3.82 -4.85 -17.34
N ARG A 85 -4.89 -4.27 -17.89
CA ARG A 85 -4.84 -2.91 -18.45
C ARG A 85 -4.61 -1.86 -17.36
N ILE A 86 -5.26 -2.04 -16.22
CA ILE A 86 -5.16 -1.11 -15.09
C ILE A 86 -3.84 -1.30 -14.35
N ARG A 87 -3.35 -2.54 -14.30
CA ARG A 87 -2.12 -2.89 -13.55
C ARG A 87 -0.92 -2.06 -14.00
N GLU A 88 -0.69 -1.97 -15.30
CA GLU A 88 0.46 -1.23 -15.82
C GLU A 88 0.38 0.25 -15.46
N GLN A 89 -0.80 0.83 -15.58
CA GLN A 89 -1.01 2.23 -15.23
C GLN A 89 -0.78 2.47 -13.75
N ILE A 90 -1.34 1.61 -12.91
CA ILE A 90 -1.19 1.73 -11.45
C ILE A 90 0.27 1.59 -11.05
N LEU A 91 0.99 0.63 -11.63
CA LEU A 91 2.40 0.43 -11.33
C LEU A 91 3.26 1.64 -11.71
N ARG A 92 2.91 2.33 -12.79
CA ARG A 92 3.63 3.53 -13.21
C ARG A 92 3.33 4.73 -12.32
N GLU A 93 2.10 4.86 -11.87
CA GLU A 93 1.64 6.02 -11.10
C GLU A 93 1.84 5.86 -9.61
N ALA A 94 2.00 4.64 -9.12
CA ALA A 94 2.10 4.37 -7.69
C ALA A 94 3.29 5.08 -7.04
N GLU A 95 3.04 5.68 -5.89
CA GLU A 95 4.09 6.37 -5.12
C GLU A 95 4.68 5.39 -4.10
N PRO A 96 5.95 5.02 -4.22
CA PRO A 96 6.54 4.02 -3.31
C PRO A 96 6.60 4.52 -1.87
N LEU A 97 6.18 3.68 -0.94
CA LEU A 97 6.37 3.90 0.49
C LEU A 97 7.54 3.09 1.03
N TYR A 98 7.79 1.94 0.43
CA TYR A 98 8.85 1.04 0.85
C TYR A 98 9.26 0.15 -0.33
N VAL A 99 10.55 0.00 -0.51
CA VAL A 99 11.12 -0.93 -1.48
C VAL A 99 12.26 -1.66 -0.78
N ALA A 100 12.19 -2.99 -0.76
CA ALA A 100 13.23 -3.80 -0.14
C ALA A 100 14.55 -3.67 -0.91
N ALA A 101 15.63 -3.63 -0.17
CA ALA A 101 16.97 -3.57 -0.76
C ALA A 101 17.31 -4.89 -1.46
#